data_20524100bfece7dec4c98ee7a2564c62
#
_entry.id   20524100bfece7dec4c98ee7a2564c62
#
_cell.length_a   1.000
_cell.length_b   1.000
_cell.length_c   1.000
_cell.angle_alpha   90.00
_cell.angle_beta   90.00
_cell.angle_gamma   90.00
#
_symmetry.space_group_name_H-M   'P 1'
#
loop_
_entity.id
_entity.type
_entity.pdbx_description
1 polymer ?
#
loop_
_entity_poly.entity_id
_entity_poly.type
_entity_poly.pdbx_seq_one_letter_code
_entity_poly.pdbx_strand_id
1 'polypeptide(L)'
;MNTKNFKKAKLILVVYLIATLSLLFLGYSVQKPRVARQEFPFSISYSYQGETKTISDVYVGEYARGAKYLGDDAVAWYGYIKDHDRLESDFYRLAEVNGKAFSINLNIEPGYLMGDPKHAVSVCQPTGVCHQFDGTNNIAVTDPAELAELGFSIVSWEYPTPIENSFSFGGISLSSEATIYTAAIAVLALLACMILIKKDKELTYGTLDKIS
;
A
#
# COMPACT_ATOMS: atom_id res chain seq x y z
N MET A 1 -43.14 -19.67 23.52
CA MET A 1 -42.23 -19.00 22.56
C MET A 1 -42.78 -19.12 21.18
N ASN A 2 -43.12 -18.03 20.53
CA ASN A 2 -43.72 -18.06 19.19
C ASN A 2 -42.63 -18.50 18.19
N THR A 3 -42.75 -19.77 17.73
CA THR A 3 -41.75 -20.43 16.85
C THR A 3 -41.44 -19.62 15.59
N LYS A 4 -42.36 -18.75 15.15
CA LYS A 4 -42.24 -17.93 13.95
C LYS A 4 -41.22 -16.79 14.17
N ASN A 5 -41.22 -16.13 15.34
CA ASN A 5 -40.32 -15.03 15.65
C ASN A 5 -38.89 -15.53 15.94
N PHE A 6 -38.78 -16.71 16.56
CA PHE A 6 -37.48 -17.33 16.78
C PHE A 6 -36.79 -17.75 15.48
N LYS A 7 -37.57 -18.29 14.51
CA LYS A 7 -37.05 -18.60 13.17
C LYS A 7 -36.56 -17.33 12.44
N LYS A 8 -37.31 -16.22 12.55
CA LYS A 8 -36.90 -14.93 11.96
C LYS A 8 -35.62 -14.38 12.59
N ALA A 9 -35.51 -14.44 13.94
CA ALA A 9 -34.30 -13.96 14.61
C ALA A 9 -33.05 -14.80 14.21
N LYS A 10 -33.19 -16.12 14.10
CA LYS A 10 -32.10 -17.00 13.61
C LYS A 10 -31.70 -16.63 12.17
N LEU A 11 -32.67 -16.39 11.30
CA LEU A 11 -32.38 -16.03 9.90
C LEU A 11 -31.63 -14.70 9.83
N ILE A 12 -32.05 -13.70 10.57
CA ILE A 12 -31.39 -12.39 10.63
C ILE A 12 -29.93 -12.56 11.13
N LEU A 13 -29.72 -13.37 12.16
CA LEU A 13 -28.37 -13.63 12.68
C LEU A 13 -27.48 -14.30 11.65
N VAL A 14 -28.00 -15.30 10.94
CA VAL A 14 -27.24 -16.01 9.89
C VAL A 14 -26.87 -15.09 8.74
N VAL A 15 -27.84 -14.32 8.24
CA VAL A 15 -27.59 -13.35 7.14
C VAL A 15 -26.57 -12.30 7.57
N TYR A 16 -26.68 -11.83 8.80
CA TYR A 16 -25.74 -10.86 9.35
C TYR A 16 -24.32 -11.43 9.48
N LEU A 17 -24.20 -12.67 9.98
CA LEU A 17 -22.92 -13.36 10.10
C LEU A 17 -22.26 -13.55 8.72
N ILE A 18 -23.04 -14.00 7.73
CA ILE A 18 -22.56 -14.17 6.35
C ILE A 18 -22.10 -12.82 5.78
N ALA A 19 -22.90 -11.75 5.94
CA ALA A 19 -22.54 -10.42 5.46
C ALA A 19 -21.26 -9.89 6.12
N THR A 20 -21.11 -10.08 7.43
CA THR A 20 -19.91 -9.67 8.17
C THR A 20 -18.68 -10.45 7.72
N LEU A 21 -18.80 -11.78 7.55
CA LEU A 21 -17.71 -12.61 7.07
C LEU A 21 -17.33 -12.25 5.63
N SER A 22 -18.31 -11.97 4.78
CA SER A 22 -18.06 -11.53 3.40
C SER A 22 -17.35 -10.19 3.35
N LEU A 23 -17.77 -9.23 4.16
CA LEU A 23 -17.11 -7.91 4.27
C LEU A 23 -15.68 -8.03 4.81
N LEU A 24 -15.45 -8.89 5.81
CA LEU A 24 -14.12 -9.20 6.32
C LEU A 24 -13.23 -9.79 5.23
N PHE A 25 -13.75 -10.75 4.51
CA PHE A 25 -13.00 -11.41 3.44
C PHE A 25 -12.67 -10.44 2.31
N LEU A 26 -13.63 -9.66 1.84
CA LEU A 26 -13.44 -8.71 0.73
C LEU A 26 -12.64 -7.48 1.13
N GLY A 27 -12.86 -6.96 2.34
CA GLY A 27 -12.22 -5.73 2.81
C GLY A 27 -10.80 -5.91 3.35
N TYR A 28 -10.46 -7.09 3.84
CA TYR A 28 -9.19 -7.34 4.55
C TYR A 28 -8.38 -8.50 3.99
N SER A 29 -8.77 -9.04 2.83
CA SER A 29 -7.98 -10.06 2.16
C SER A 29 -6.64 -9.48 1.71
N VAL A 30 -5.58 -10.21 2.00
CA VAL A 30 -4.21 -9.89 1.60
C VAL A 30 -3.85 -10.71 0.38
N GLN A 31 -3.27 -10.08 -0.62
CA GLN A 31 -2.66 -10.81 -1.73
C GLN A 31 -1.24 -11.24 -1.35
N LYS A 32 -0.89 -12.42 -1.79
CA LYS A 32 0.48 -12.93 -1.72
C LYS A 32 1.02 -13.09 -3.14
N PRO A 33 2.06 -12.35 -3.53
CA PRO A 33 2.68 -12.53 -4.82
C PRO A 33 3.45 -13.85 -4.85
N ARG A 34 3.54 -14.46 -6.03
CA ARG A 34 4.37 -15.64 -6.28
C ARG A 34 5.85 -15.28 -6.19
N VAL A 35 6.24 -14.15 -6.80
CA VAL A 35 7.57 -13.58 -6.70
C VAL A 35 7.48 -12.43 -5.70
N ALA A 36 8.06 -12.63 -4.52
CA ALA A 36 7.98 -11.65 -3.42
C ALA A 36 9.19 -10.69 -3.39
N ARG A 37 10.27 -11.01 -4.08
CA ARG A 37 11.47 -10.19 -4.19
C ARG A 37 12.14 -10.44 -5.53
N GLN A 38 12.55 -9.36 -6.20
CA GLN A 38 13.27 -9.42 -7.46
C GLN A 38 14.30 -8.29 -7.53
N GLU A 39 15.39 -8.56 -8.20
CA GLU A 39 16.45 -7.62 -8.49
C GLU A 39 16.36 -7.17 -9.96
N PHE A 40 16.47 -5.85 -10.18
CA PHE A 40 16.32 -5.19 -11.46
C PHE A 40 17.57 -4.38 -11.76
N PRO A 41 18.45 -4.84 -12.62
CA PRO A 41 19.58 -4.03 -13.05
C PRO A 41 19.10 -2.80 -13.83
N PHE A 42 19.72 -1.66 -13.60
CA PHE A 42 19.50 -0.44 -14.32
C PHE A 42 20.80 0.26 -14.68
N SER A 43 20.71 1.16 -15.65
CA SER A 43 21.84 2.01 -16.04
C SER A 43 21.37 3.42 -16.33
N ILE A 44 22.10 4.40 -15.81
CA ILE A 44 21.84 5.81 -16.06
C ILE A 44 23.14 6.51 -16.40
N SER A 45 23.13 7.29 -17.50
CA SER A 45 24.22 8.16 -17.88
C SER A 45 23.81 9.61 -17.64
N TYR A 46 24.70 10.35 -17.02
CA TYR A 46 24.54 11.79 -16.76
C TYR A 46 25.80 12.57 -17.14
N SER A 47 25.62 13.82 -17.50
CA SER A 47 26.72 14.75 -17.70
C SER A 47 26.83 15.68 -16.49
N TYR A 48 28.03 15.89 -16.03
CA TYR A 48 28.35 16.84 -14.99
C TYR A 48 29.63 17.61 -15.33
N GLN A 49 29.54 18.92 -15.41
CA GLN A 49 30.66 19.81 -15.80
C GLN A 49 31.37 19.38 -17.09
N GLY A 50 30.62 18.92 -18.08
CA GLY A 50 31.10 18.49 -19.37
C GLY A 50 31.64 17.06 -19.42
N GLU A 51 31.72 16.35 -18.32
CA GLU A 51 32.06 14.93 -18.25
C GLU A 51 30.82 14.07 -18.21
N THR A 52 30.76 13.03 -19.05
CA THR A 52 29.70 12.03 -19.00
C THR A 52 30.13 10.85 -18.11
N LYS A 53 29.27 10.52 -17.17
CA LYS A 53 29.46 9.40 -16.24
C LYS A 53 28.26 8.44 -16.35
N THR A 54 28.54 7.15 -16.15
CA THR A 54 27.50 6.10 -16.14
C THR A 54 27.49 5.40 -14.79
N ILE A 55 26.29 5.25 -14.23
CA ILE A 55 26.03 4.43 -13.06
C ILE A 55 25.32 3.17 -13.54
N SER A 56 25.79 2.02 -13.10
CA SER A 56 25.10 0.75 -13.28
C SER A 56 24.94 0.11 -11.91
N ASP A 57 23.70 -0.16 -11.51
CA ASP A 57 23.37 -0.66 -10.19
C ASP A 57 22.13 -1.55 -10.24
N VAL A 58 21.65 -2.00 -9.11
CA VAL A 58 20.52 -2.92 -8.98
C VAL A 58 19.43 -2.30 -8.09
N TYR A 59 18.25 -2.16 -8.65
CA TYR A 59 17.06 -1.81 -7.88
C TYR A 59 16.38 -3.09 -7.39
N VAL A 60 15.92 -3.09 -6.15
CA VAL A 60 15.25 -4.24 -5.54
C VAL A 60 13.80 -3.90 -5.28
N GLY A 61 12.89 -4.71 -5.84
CA GLY A 61 11.47 -4.70 -5.47
C GLY A 61 11.20 -5.82 -4.47
N GLU A 62 10.59 -5.49 -3.32
CA GLU A 62 10.31 -6.43 -2.25
C GLU A 62 8.89 -6.26 -1.72
N TYR A 63 8.15 -7.37 -1.56
CA TYR A 63 6.78 -7.36 -1.06
C TYR A 63 6.70 -6.99 0.41
N ALA A 64 5.96 -5.94 0.71
CA ALA A 64 5.63 -5.52 2.07
C ALA A 64 4.55 -6.43 2.66
N ARG A 65 4.88 -7.19 3.70
CA ARG A 65 3.91 -8.05 4.39
C ARG A 65 2.76 -7.21 4.94
N GLY A 66 1.53 -7.69 4.75
CA GLY A 66 0.34 -7.06 5.31
C GLY A 66 -0.36 -6.05 4.39
N ALA A 67 0.08 -5.92 3.14
CA ALA A 67 -0.62 -5.13 2.14
C ALA A 67 -2.04 -5.64 1.91
N LYS A 68 -3.02 -4.73 1.95
CA LYS A 68 -4.43 -5.04 1.75
C LYS A 68 -4.77 -5.09 0.26
N TYR A 69 -5.69 -5.98 -0.10
CA TYR A 69 -6.18 -6.09 -1.47
C TYR A 69 -7.07 -4.91 -1.89
N LEU A 70 -7.81 -4.34 -0.93
CA LEU A 70 -8.73 -3.22 -1.13
C LEU A 70 -8.37 -2.09 -0.15
N GLY A 71 -8.01 -0.95 -0.69
CA GLY A 71 -7.73 0.27 0.08
C GLY A 71 -6.44 0.95 -0.40
N ASP A 72 -6.52 2.27 -0.52
CA ASP A 72 -5.47 3.12 -1.09
C ASP A 72 -4.21 3.24 -0.22
N ASP A 73 -4.24 2.76 1.03
CA ASP A 73 -3.19 3.01 2.02
C ASP A 73 -2.15 1.89 2.18
N ALA A 74 -2.22 0.83 1.39
CA ALA A 74 -1.29 -0.27 1.55
C ALA A 74 -0.13 -0.16 0.56
N VAL A 75 1.02 0.27 1.05
CA VAL A 75 2.28 0.04 0.34
C VAL A 75 2.49 -1.47 0.23
N ALA A 76 2.15 -2.01 -0.94
CA ALA A 76 2.31 -3.43 -1.22
C ALA A 76 3.78 -3.78 -1.48
N TRP A 77 4.57 -2.80 -1.86
CA TRP A 77 5.92 -2.99 -2.33
C TRP A 77 6.89 -1.98 -1.73
N TYR A 78 8.04 -2.45 -1.33
CA TYR A 78 9.21 -1.62 -1.05
C TYR A 78 10.14 -1.64 -2.25
N GLY A 79 10.70 -0.48 -2.57
CA GLY A 79 11.76 -0.36 -3.56
C GLY A 79 12.99 0.28 -2.93
N TYR A 80 14.18 -0.19 -3.30
CA TYR A 80 15.44 0.38 -2.84
C TYR A 80 16.60 -0.03 -3.75
N ILE A 81 17.65 0.77 -3.73
CA ILE A 81 18.90 0.43 -4.44
C ILE A 81 19.67 -0.57 -3.56
N LYS A 82 20.13 -1.64 -4.18
CA LYS A 82 20.86 -2.69 -3.49
C LYS A 82 22.11 -2.11 -2.83
N ASP A 83 22.39 -2.55 -1.61
CA ASP A 83 23.55 -2.13 -0.82
C ASP A 83 23.56 -0.64 -0.41
N HIS A 84 22.47 0.11 -0.68
CA HIS A 84 22.25 1.47 -0.19
C HIS A 84 21.34 1.49 1.05
N ASP A 85 21.31 2.64 1.75
CA ASP A 85 20.38 2.82 2.86
C ASP A 85 18.94 2.78 2.34
N ARG A 86 18.10 1.92 2.93
CA ARG A 86 16.69 1.78 2.56
C ARG A 86 15.86 3.06 2.77
N LEU A 87 16.34 4.00 3.58
CA LEU A 87 15.67 5.29 3.78
C LEU A 87 15.90 6.26 2.62
N GLU A 88 16.91 6.02 1.79
CA GLU A 88 17.22 6.79 0.58
C GLU A 88 16.81 6.02 -0.69
N SER A 89 15.72 5.25 -0.62
CA SER A 89 15.35 4.21 -1.58
C SER A 89 15.26 4.67 -3.05
N ASP A 90 14.91 5.92 -3.29
CA ASP A 90 14.66 6.44 -4.66
C ASP A 90 15.72 7.43 -5.13
N PHE A 91 16.67 7.76 -4.28
CA PHE A 91 17.70 8.75 -4.58
C PHE A 91 19.07 8.12 -4.69
N TYR A 92 19.72 8.35 -5.82
CA TYR A 92 21.12 8.03 -6.01
C TYR A 92 21.98 9.29 -5.77
N ARG A 93 22.67 9.34 -4.64
CA ARG A 93 23.55 10.47 -4.30
C ARG A 93 24.82 10.41 -5.15
N LEU A 94 25.09 11.46 -5.93
CA LEU A 94 26.20 11.50 -6.86
C LEU A 94 27.47 12.09 -6.25
N ALA A 95 27.36 13.31 -5.75
CA ALA A 95 28.49 14.07 -5.23
C ALA A 95 28.01 15.28 -4.44
N GLU A 96 28.86 15.77 -3.53
CA GLU A 96 28.73 17.06 -2.92
C GLU A 96 29.88 17.95 -3.39
N VAL A 97 29.57 19.05 -4.07
CA VAL A 97 30.56 19.97 -4.62
C VAL A 97 30.16 21.38 -4.27
N ASN A 98 31.06 22.11 -3.57
CA ASN A 98 30.86 23.49 -3.17
C ASN A 98 29.55 23.74 -2.41
N GLY A 99 29.17 22.86 -1.48
CA GLY A 99 27.94 22.98 -0.70
C GLY A 99 26.66 22.64 -1.48
N LYS A 100 26.78 22.05 -2.68
CA LYS A 100 25.69 21.56 -3.50
C LYS A 100 25.74 20.04 -3.57
N ALA A 101 24.67 19.38 -3.16
CA ALA A 101 24.54 17.93 -3.26
C ALA A 101 23.70 17.57 -4.49
N PHE A 102 24.32 16.89 -5.45
CA PHE A 102 23.62 16.37 -6.63
C PHE A 102 23.17 14.94 -6.37
N SER A 103 21.92 14.67 -6.71
CA SER A 103 21.34 13.32 -6.67
C SER A 103 20.45 13.08 -7.89
N ILE A 104 20.17 11.84 -8.16
CA ILE A 104 19.18 11.42 -9.17
C ILE A 104 18.05 10.73 -8.43
N ASN A 105 16.84 11.22 -8.62
CA ASN A 105 15.63 10.51 -8.26
C ASN A 105 15.30 9.55 -9.42
N LEU A 106 15.30 8.26 -9.17
CA LEU A 106 15.08 7.25 -10.20
C LEU A 106 13.61 7.18 -10.64
N ASN A 107 12.68 7.66 -9.80
CA ASN A 107 11.23 7.60 -10.06
C ASN A 107 10.75 6.19 -10.45
N ILE A 108 11.33 5.16 -9.83
CA ILE A 108 10.96 3.77 -10.08
C ILE A 108 9.78 3.38 -9.18
N GLU A 109 8.70 2.89 -9.79
CA GLU A 109 7.56 2.31 -9.07
C GLU A 109 7.78 0.80 -8.86
N PRO A 110 8.05 0.35 -7.62
CA PRO A 110 8.39 -1.04 -7.36
C PRO A 110 7.24 -2.00 -7.68
N GLY A 111 5.98 -1.60 -7.46
CA GLY A 111 4.81 -2.42 -7.79
C GLY A 111 4.69 -2.68 -9.28
N TYR A 112 4.98 -1.67 -10.11
CA TYR A 112 5.01 -1.84 -11.57
C TYR A 112 6.07 -2.84 -12.00
N LEU A 113 7.31 -2.70 -11.50
CA LEU A 113 8.39 -3.63 -11.82
C LEU A 113 8.08 -5.07 -11.38
N MET A 114 7.38 -5.21 -10.25
CA MET A 114 6.96 -6.49 -9.69
C MET A 114 5.71 -7.08 -10.37
N GLY A 115 5.21 -6.44 -11.43
CA GLY A 115 4.07 -6.94 -12.21
C GLY A 115 2.74 -6.89 -11.46
N ASP A 116 2.58 -5.94 -10.52
CA ASP A 116 1.31 -5.75 -9.80
C ASP A 116 0.34 -4.98 -10.70
N PRO A 117 -0.79 -5.58 -11.10
CA PRO A 117 -1.73 -4.95 -12.01
C PRO A 117 -2.40 -3.68 -11.46
N LYS A 118 -2.28 -3.43 -10.15
CA LYS A 118 -2.78 -2.20 -9.51
C LYS A 118 -1.84 -1.02 -9.67
N HIS A 119 -0.59 -1.29 -9.97
CA HIS A 119 0.46 -0.30 -10.17
C HIS A 119 0.77 -0.14 -11.67
N ALA A 120 -0.27 0.04 -12.49
CA ALA A 120 -0.11 0.37 -13.91
C ALA A 120 0.37 1.82 -14.03
N VAL A 121 1.67 2.02 -14.16
CA VAL A 121 2.27 3.35 -14.27
C VAL A 121 2.90 3.53 -15.64
N SER A 122 2.81 4.75 -16.16
CA SER A 122 3.70 5.23 -17.21
C SER A 122 5.15 5.20 -16.68
N VAL A 123 6.07 4.69 -17.49
CA VAL A 123 7.51 4.75 -17.19
C VAL A 123 7.89 6.19 -16.92
N CYS A 124 8.25 6.49 -15.69
CA CYS A 124 8.70 7.83 -15.32
C CYS A 124 10.18 7.99 -15.69
N GLN A 125 10.52 9.18 -16.19
CA GLN A 125 11.92 9.52 -16.42
C GLN A 125 12.59 9.87 -15.07
N PRO A 126 13.85 9.51 -14.89
CA PRO A 126 14.60 9.93 -13.71
C PRO A 126 14.74 11.45 -13.72
N THR A 127 14.74 12.03 -12.54
CA THR A 127 14.87 13.48 -12.35
C THR A 127 16.16 13.80 -11.63
N GLY A 128 16.97 14.69 -12.18
CA GLY A 128 18.08 15.27 -11.44
C GLY A 128 17.57 16.16 -10.32
N VAL A 129 18.26 16.15 -9.19
CA VAL A 129 17.97 17.03 -8.06
C VAL A 129 19.29 17.63 -7.55
N CYS A 130 19.35 18.95 -7.46
CA CYS A 130 20.44 19.65 -6.80
C CYS A 130 19.94 20.30 -5.52
N HIS A 131 20.43 19.83 -4.38
CA HIS A 131 20.19 20.45 -3.09
C HIS A 131 21.25 21.52 -2.83
N GLN A 132 20.83 22.76 -2.67
CA GLN A 132 21.68 23.90 -2.31
C GLN A 132 21.38 24.32 -0.88
N PHE A 133 22.41 24.44 -0.07
CA PHE A 133 22.31 24.96 1.28
C PHE A 133 22.77 26.39 1.32
N ASP A 134 21.88 27.35 1.59
CA ASP A 134 22.20 28.77 1.69
C ASP A 134 22.46 29.24 3.13
N GLY A 135 22.72 28.31 4.04
CA GLY A 135 22.96 28.53 5.46
C GLY A 135 21.71 28.57 6.33
N THR A 136 20.51 28.69 5.73
CA THR A 136 19.22 28.71 6.44
C THR A 136 18.17 27.81 5.81
N ASN A 137 18.21 27.64 4.49
CA ASN A 137 17.23 26.87 3.75
C ASN A 137 17.90 25.83 2.86
N ASN A 138 17.26 24.67 2.75
CA ASN A 138 17.59 23.67 1.76
C ASN A 138 16.68 23.89 0.54
N ILE A 139 17.26 24.35 -0.56
CA ILE A 139 16.54 24.60 -1.82
C ILE A 139 16.82 23.42 -2.74
N ALA A 140 15.76 22.75 -3.21
CA ALA A 140 15.86 21.70 -4.19
C ALA A 140 15.56 22.24 -5.60
N VAL A 141 16.55 22.19 -6.48
CA VAL A 141 16.43 22.52 -7.90
C VAL A 141 16.18 21.23 -8.66
N THR A 142 15.07 21.14 -9.37
CA THR A 142 14.65 19.96 -10.16
C THR A 142 14.36 20.28 -11.61
N ASP A 143 14.29 21.57 -11.97
CA ASP A 143 14.06 21.98 -13.35
C ASP A 143 15.25 21.61 -14.24
N PRO A 144 15.04 20.88 -15.35
CA PRO A 144 16.15 20.44 -16.21
C PRO A 144 16.96 21.58 -16.82
N ALA A 145 16.35 22.74 -17.09
CA ALA A 145 17.06 23.88 -17.64
C ALA A 145 17.96 24.52 -16.57
N GLU A 146 17.46 24.69 -15.36
CA GLU A 146 18.26 25.21 -14.23
C GLU A 146 19.39 24.23 -13.87
N LEU A 147 19.14 22.92 -13.91
CA LEU A 147 20.17 21.90 -13.69
C LEU A 147 21.26 21.95 -14.78
N ALA A 148 20.87 22.20 -16.04
CA ALA A 148 21.81 22.33 -17.12
C ALA A 148 22.71 23.58 -16.95
N GLU A 149 22.18 24.69 -16.43
CA GLU A 149 22.98 25.88 -16.08
C GLU A 149 24.00 25.58 -14.96
N LEU A 150 23.67 24.64 -14.08
CA LEU A 150 24.58 24.12 -13.06
C LEU A 150 25.58 23.07 -13.59
N GLY A 151 25.54 22.80 -14.90
CA GLY A 151 26.38 21.81 -15.57
C GLY A 151 25.97 20.37 -15.39
N PHE A 152 24.71 20.11 -14.97
CA PHE A 152 24.18 18.78 -14.77
C PHE A 152 23.03 18.46 -15.73
N SER A 153 23.08 17.31 -16.39
CA SER A 153 21.97 16.80 -17.21
C SER A 153 21.96 15.28 -17.24
N ILE A 154 20.76 14.69 -17.36
CA ILE A 154 20.59 13.26 -17.61
C ILE A 154 20.70 13.01 -19.13
N VAL A 155 21.59 12.11 -19.51
CA VAL A 155 21.92 11.81 -20.91
C VAL A 155 21.13 10.59 -21.43
N SER A 156 21.09 9.53 -20.63
CA SER A 156 20.35 8.32 -21.01
C SER A 156 19.86 7.57 -19.77
N TRP A 157 18.77 6.84 -19.94
CA TRP A 157 18.15 6.02 -18.92
C TRP A 157 17.71 4.69 -19.51
N GLU A 158 18.23 3.61 -18.96
CA GLU A 158 17.81 2.26 -19.29
C GLU A 158 16.91 1.77 -18.16
N TYR A 159 15.58 1.87 -18.41
CA TYR A 159 14.57 1.48 -17.44
C TYR A 159 14.52 -0.03 -17.31
N PRO A 160 14.45 -0.56 -16.07
CA PRO A 160 14.36 -2.00 -15.86
C PRO A 160 13.06 -2.58 -16.44
N THR A 161 13.15 -3.80 -16.96
CA THR A 161 11.99 -4.49 -17.51
C THR A 161 11.15 -5.11 -16.39
N PRO A 162 9.83 -4.83 -16.33
CA PRO A 162 8.93 -5.44 -15.37
C PRO A 162 8.86 -6.96 -15.53
N ILE A 163 8.62 -7.68 -14.45
CA ILE A 163 8.35 -9.11 -14.49
C ILE A 163 6.85 -9.39 -14.63
N GLU A 164 6.52 -10.58 -15.14
CA GLU A 164 5.19 -11.15 -14.98
C GLU A 164 5.07 -11.79 -13.60
N ASN A 165 4.06 -11.39 -12.83
CA ASN A 165 3.80 -11.95 -11.51
C ASN A 165 2.36 -12.44 -11.40
N SER A 166 2.12 -13.37 -10.50
CA SER A 166 0.78 -13.86 -10.17
C SER A 166 0.53 -13.73 -8.68
N PHE A 167 -0.74 -13.56 -8.33
CA PHE A 167 -1.16 -13.27 -6.97
C PHE A 167 -2.16 -14.32 -6.50
N SER A 168 -2.04 -14.75 -5.26
CA SER A 168 -2.95 -15.68 -4.59
C SER A 168 -3.43 -15.08 -3.28
N PHE A 169 -4.50 -15.66 -2.74
CA PHE A 169 -4.98 -15.29 -1.42
C PHE A 169 -3.92 -15.63 -0.35
N GLY A 170 -3.46 -14.62 0.36
CA GLY A 170 -2.42 -14.73 1.41
C GLY A 170 -2.95 -14.73 2.84
N GLY A 171 -4.27 -14.58 3.03
CA GLY A 171 -4.90 -14.51 4.34
C GLY A 171 -5.75 -13.26 4.54
N ILE A 172 -6.13 -13.00 5.78
CA ILE A 172 -6.87 -11.80 6.20
C ILE A 172 -5.95 -10.99 7.13
N SER A 173 -5.75 -9.72 6.79
CA SER A 173 -5.06 -8.76 7.64
C SER A 173 -6.06 -7.91 8.40
N LEU A 174 -6.00 -7.95 9.74
CA LEU A 174 -6.81 -7.11 10.62
C LEU A 174 -5.94 -5.95 11.10
N SER A 175 -6.13 -4.76 10.52
CA SER A 175 -5.58 -3.53 11.12
C SER A 175 -6.32 -3.21 12.42
N SER A 176 -5.71 -2.38 13.28
CA SER A 176 -6.34 -1.96 14.54
C SER A 176 -7.72 -1.32 14.33
N GLU A 177 -7.87 -0.46 13.33
CA GLU A 177 -9.14 0.15 12.97
C GLU A 177 -10.18 -0.86 12.48
N ALA A 178 -9.78 -1.76 11.59
CA ALA A 178 -10.63 -2.83 11.09
C ALA A 178 -11.12 -3.74 12.21
N THR A 179 -10.26 -4.04 13.18
CA THR A 179 -10.62 -4.84 14.34
C THR A 179 -11.66 -4.12 15.20
N ILE A 180 -11.51 -2.81 15.41
CA ILE A 180 -12.46 -1.99 16.17
C ILE A 180 -13.83 -1.96 15.46
N TYR A 181 -13.87 -1.67 14.15
CA TYR A 181 -15.13 -1.65 13.40
C TYR A 181 -15.83 -3.02 13.39
N THR A 182 -15.07 -4.09 13.19
CA THR A 182 -15.62 -5.45 13.19
C THR A 182 -16.18 -5.83 14.56
N ALA A 183 -15.47 -5.50 15.63
CA ALA A 183 -15.93 -5.74 16.99
C ALA A 183 -17.18 -4.91 17.32
N ALA A 184 -17.22 -3.63 16.95
CA ALA A 184 -18.39 -2.76 17.15
C ALA A 184 -19.64 -3.31 16.42
N ILE A 185 -19.47 -3.73 15.19
CA ILE A 185 -20.54 -4.34 14.40
C ILE A 185 -21.02 -5.65 15.05
N ALA A 186 -20.12 -6.51 15.52
CA ALA A 186 -20.47 -7.74 16.21
C ALA A 186 -21.25 -7.48 17.52
N VAL A 187 -20.84 -6.49 18.31
CA VAL A 187 -21.52 -6.08 19.52
C VAL A 187 -22.94 -5.57 19.24
N LEU A 188 -23.11 -4.73 18.21
CA LEU A 188 -24.43 -4.23 17.80
C LEU A 188 -25.36 -5.36 17.37
N ALA A 189 -24.85 -6.38 16.67
CA ALA A 189 -25.62 -7.56 16.29
C ALA A 189 -26.07 -8.39 17.51
N LEU A 190 -25.17 -8.59 18.45
CA LEU A 190 -25.50 -9.31 19.70
C LEU A 190 -26.55 -8.56 20.50
N LEU A 191 -26.43 -7.23 20.62
CA LEU A 191 -27.43 -6.40 21.29
C LEU A 191 -28.82 -6.48 20.61
N ALA A 192 -28.86 -6.40 19.28
CA ALA A 192 -30.10 -6.54 18.53
C ALA A 192 -30.76 -7.92 18.75
N CYS A 193 -29.96 -8.99 18.76
CA CYS A 193 -30.45 -10.34 19.07
C CYS A 193 -30.99 -10.46 20.48
N MET A 194 -30.31 -9.88 21.50
CA MET A 194 -30.77 -9.89 22.88
C MET A 194 -32.11 -9.14 23.04
N ILE A 195 -32.27 -7.99 22.39
CA ILE A 195 -33.50 -7.22 22.41
C ILE A 195 -34.67 -8.04 21.79
N LEU A 196 -34.45 -8.71 20.66
CA LEU A 196 -35.45 -9.54 20.02
C LEU A 196 -35.88 -10.72 20.91
N ILE A 197 -34.92 -11.37 21.57
CA ILE A 197 -35.19 -12.48 22.49
C ILE A 197 -35.95 -12.01 23.73
N LYS A 198 -35.61 -10.84 24.29
CA LYS A 198 -36.29 -10.26 25.43
C LYS A 198 -37.74 -9.93 25.09
N LYS A 199 -37.97 -9.27 23.96
CA LYS A 199 -39.31 -8.91 23.47
C LYS A 199 -40.21 -10.14 23.24
N ASP A 200 -39.63 -11.25 22.75
CA ASP A 200 -40.35 -12.50 22.55
C ASP A 200 -40.76 -13.17 23.86
N LYS A 201 -39.92 -13.07 24.91
CA LYS A 201 -40.23 -13.53 26.28
C LYS A 201 -41.37 -12.70 26.91
N GLU A 202 -41.30 -11.38 26.82
CA GLU A 202 -42.32 -10.49 27.39
C GLU A 202 -43.72 -10.72 26.74
N LEU A 203 -43.77 -10.95 25.42
CA LEU A 203 -45.00 -11.30 24.74
C LEU A 203 -45.57 -12.68 25.16
N THR A 204 -44.70 -13.61 25.52
CA THR A 204 -45.10 -14.96 25.96
C THR A 204 -45.67 -14.92 27.40
N TYR A 205 -45.07 -14.17 28.30
CA TYR A 205 -45.53 -14.02 29.69
C TYR A 205 -46.81 -13.19 29.77
N GLY A 206 -46.91 -12.10 29.03
CA GLY A 206 -48.11 -11.26 29.02
C GLY A 206 -49.35 -11.91 28.37
N THR A 207 -49.20 -13.00 27.64
CA THR A 207 -50.32 -13.84 27.16
C THR A 207 -50.74 -14.86 28.18
N LEU A 208 -49.87 -15.33 29.05
CA LEU A 208 -50.20 -16.30 30.14
C LEU A 208 -51.01 -15.64 31.24
N ASP A 209 -50.67 -14.37 31.64
CA ASP A 209 -51.43 -13.62 32.67
C ASP A 209 -52.83 -13.20 32.24
N LYS A 210 -53.18 -13.26 30.96
CA LYS A 210 -54.53 -12.97 30.46
C LYS A 210 -55.42 -14.21 30.35
N ILE A 211 -54.94 -15.40 30.62
CA ILE A 211 -55.62 -16.68 30.49
C ILE A 211 -55.87 -17.29 31.91
N SER A 212 -55.26 -16.77 32.95
CA SER A 212 -55.55 -17.09 34.35
C SER A 212 -56.59 -16.11 34.93
#